data_78d2f0f63f31dfe93f370cfa855d2066
#
_entry.id   78d2f0f63f31dfe93f370cfa855d2066
#
_cell.length_a   1.000
_cell.length_b   1.000
_cell.length_c   1.000
_cell.angle_alpha   90.00
_cell.angle_beta   90.00
_cell.angle_gamma   90.00
#
_symmetry.space_group_name_H-M   'P 1'
#
loop_
_entity.id
_entity.type
_entity.pdbx_description
1 polymer ?
#
loop_
_entity_poly.entity_id
_entity_poly.type
_entity_poly.pdbx_seq_one_letter_code
_entity_poly.pdbx_strand_id
1 'polypeptide(L)'
;MLCVLRKYRFRIVKIGSQGQEVTNIQTRLKSWGYYSGSVDGIYGWRTANAVKEFQRKNGLTADGIVGPATLSKIGLPTGSSSSSYSNDTTLLAMVINGEARGESYEGQVAVGAVVLNRVRHSSFPNTIAGVVYQPGAFTAVDDGQINKAIQSSCYNAARDALNGWDPTGGAIYYYNPSTATSSWIRTRPIIKTIGKHVFCR
;
A
#
# COMPACT_ATOMS: atom_id res chain seq x y z
N MET A 1 -2.91 4.82 42.78
CA MET A 1 -3.20 5.17 41.39
C MET A 1 -1.95 4.80 40.57
N LEU A 2 -1.88 3.53 40.16
CA LEU A 2 -0.70 2.98 39.42
C LEU A 2 -0.91 3.30 37.93
N CYS A 3 -0.08 4.20 37.42
CA CYS A 3 0.01 4.47 35.99
C CYS A 3 0.75 3.31 35.32
N VAL A 4 0.01 2.42 34.64
CA VAL A 4 0.59 1.33 33.83
C VAL A 4 1.18 1.96 32.58
N LEU A 5 2.47 2.26 32.61
CA LEU A 5 3.24 2.56 31.42
C LEU A 5 3.23 1.34 30.50
N ARG A 6 2.31 1.33 29.53
CA ARG A 6 2.29 0.37 28.43
C ARG A 6 3.58 0.59 27.62
N LYS A 7 4.62 -0.24 27.86
CA LYS A 7 5.84 -0.27 27.08
C LYS A 7 5.47 -0.57 25.62
N TYR A 8 5.49 0.45 24.77
CA TYR A 8 5.42 0.27 23.32
C TYR A 8 6.65 -0.51 22.89
N ARG A 9 6.47 -1.77 22.57
CA ARG A 9 7.53 -2.65 22.08
C ARG A 9 7.67 -2.39 20.58
N PHE A 10 8.51 -1.42 20.22
CA PHE A 10 8.87 -1.21 18.82
C PHE A 10 9.47 -2.50 18.25
N ARG A 11 8.93 -2.95 17.14
CA ARG A 11 9.51 -4.09 16.42
C ARG A 11 10.82 -3.64 15.78
N ILE A 12 11.88 -4.35 16.06
CA ILE A 12 13.21 -4.16 15.47
C ILE A 12 13.46 -5.34 14.57
N VAL A 13 13.74 -5.09 13.29
CA VAL A 13 14.10 -6.12 12.30
C VAL A 13 15.60 -6.06 12.05
N LYS A 14 16.29 -7.16 12.25
CA LYS A 14 17.75 -7.29 12.18
C LYS A 14 18.15 -8.68 11.70
N ILE A 15 19.46 -8.94 11.59
CA ILE A 15 19.98 -10.28 11.26
C ILE A 15 19.34 -11.34 12.14
N GLY A 16 18.82 -12.39 11.51
CA GLY A 16 18.08 -13.48 12.13
C GLY A 16 16.56 -13.29 12.15
N SER A 17 16.04 -12.10 11.83
CA SER A 17 14.60 -11.91 11.65
C SER A 17 14.11 -12.61 10.38
N GLN A 18 12.86 -13.10 10.39
CA GLN A 18 12.26 -13.82 9.27
C GLN A 18 10.78 -13.44 9.11
N GLY A 19 10.24 -13.66 7.91
CA GLY A 19 8.83 -13.52 7.60
C GLY A 19 8.49 -12.32 6.75
N GLN A 20 7.19 -12.00 6.67
CA GLN A 20 6.64 -11.03 5.73
C GLN A 20 7.24 -9.62 5.84
N GLU A 21 7.57 -9.18 7.05
CA GLU A 21 8.18 -7.86 7.26
C GLU A 21 9.57 -7.78 6.60
N VAL A 22 10.35 -8.86 6.67
CA VAL A 22 11.65 -8.96 5.98
C VAL A 22 11.44 -8.99 4.46
N THR A 23 10.47 -9.76 3.98
CA THR A 23 10.09 -9.79 2.56
C THR A 23 9.76 -8.38 2.04
N ASN A 24 8.96 -7.62 2.79
CA ASN A 24 8.59 -6.25 2.44
C ASN A 24 9.80 -5.31 2.37
N ILE A 25 10.71 -5.41 3.34
CA ILE A 25 11.97 -4.64 3.38
C ILE A 25 12.83 -4.99 2.17
N GLN A 26 13.06 -6.28 1.92
CA GLN A 26 13.86 -6.75 0.78
C GLN A 26 13.27 -6.30 -0.55
N THR A 27 11.96 -6.45 -0.73
CA THR A 27 11.25 -6.03 -1.96
C THR A 27 11.46 -4.54 -2.22
N ARG A 28 11.28 -3.70 -1.19
CA ARG A 28 11.43 -2.26 -1.32
C ARG A 28 12.87 -1.85 -1.61
N LEU A 29 13.83 -2.41 -0.89
CA LEU A 29 15.25 -2.15 -1.12
C LEU A 29 15.70 -2.64 -2.50
N LYS A 30 15.13 -3.75 -2.99
CA LYS A 30 15.41 -4.28 -4.33
C LYS A 30 14.86 -3.36 -5.42
N SER A 31 13.63 -2.87 -5.28
CA SER A 31 13.02 -1.93 -6.24
C SER A 31 13.80 -0.60 -6.35
N TRP A 32 14.52 -0.22 -5.30
CA TRP A 32 15.36 0.98 -5.28
C TRP A 32 16.84 0.72 -5.58
N GLY A 33 17.21 -0.52 -5.92
CA GLY A 33 18.59 -0.89 -6.30
C GLY A 33 19.55 -1.09 -5.14
N TYR A 34 19.09 -1.04 -3.88
CA TYR A 34 19.95 -1.28 -2.71
C TYR A 34 20.15 -2.78 -2.42
N TYR A 35 19.24 -3.63 -2.87
CA TYR A 35 19.28 -5.07 -2.61
C TYR A 35 19.29 -5.88 -3.90
N SER A 36 20.33 -6.68 -4.12
CA SER A 36 20.49 -7.53 -5.31
C SER A 36 20.21 -9.02 -5.07
N GLY A 37 19.90 -9.40 -3.81
CA GLY A 37 19.61 -10.79 -3.44
C GLY A 37 18.22 -11.26 -3.82
N SER A 38 17.92 -12.52 -3.50
CA SER A 38 16.56 -13.07 -3.56
C SER A 38 15.71 -12.51 -2.44
N VAL A 39 14.43 -12.22 -2.75
CA VAL A 39 13.44 -11.82 -1.75
C VAL A 39 12.93 -13.12 -1.10
N ASP A 40 13.61 -13.56 -0.05
CA ASP A 40 13.41 -14.84 0.62
C ASP A 40 12.75 -14.72 2.01
N GLY A 41 12.55 -13.48 2.48
CA GLY A 41 12.00 -13.24 3.81
C GLY A 41 12.96 -13.57 4.95
N ILE A 42 14.25 -13.75 4.68
CA ILE A 42 15.28 -14.03 5.68
C ILE A 42 16.23 -12.83 5.79
N TYR A 43 16.30 -12.20 6.95
CA TYR A 43 17.18 -11.08 7.19
C TYR A 43 18.63 -11.56 7.44
N GLY A 44 19.33 -11.83 6.36
CA GLY A 44 20.73 -12.19 6.38
C GLY A 44 21.67 -10.98 6.27
N TRP A 45 22.98 -11.24 6.19
CA TRP A 45 24.00 -10.20 6.05
C TRP A 45 23.83 -9.36 4.78
N ARG A 46 23.34 -9.94 3.67
CA ARG A 46 23.04 -9.21 2.42
C ARG A 46 21.96 -8.15 2.62
N THR A 47 20.89 -8.53 3.30
CA THR A 47 19.80 -7.60 3.66
C THR A 47 20.32 -6.50 4.61
N ALA A 48 21.13 -6.86 5.62
CA ALA A 48 21.72 -5.89 6.53
C ALA A 48 22.61 -4.87 5.82
N ASN A 49 23.45 -5.31 4.86
CA ASN A 49 24.29 -4.43 4.07
C ASN A 49 23.47 -3.47 3.19
N ALA A 50 22.44 -3.97 2.53
CA ALA A 50 21.50 -3.15 1.76
C ALA A 50 20.80 -2.10 2.63
N VAL A 51 20.40 -2.47 3.85
CA VAL A 51 19.81 -1.54 4.83
C VAL A 51 20.84 -0.50 5.26
N LYS A 52 22.08 -0.87 5.55
CA LYS A 52 23.15 0.10 5.91
C LYS A 52 23.39 1.11 4.80
N GLU A 53 23.42 0.65 3.56
CA GLU A 53 23.59 1.54 2.41
C GLU A 53 22.41 2.50 2.28
N PHE A 54 21.19 1.99 2.35
CA PHE A 54 19.97 2.79 2.36
C PHE A 54 19.97 3.82 3.51
N GLN A 55 20.28 3.40 4.73
CA GLN A 55 20.38 4.27 5.90
C GLN A 55 21.38 5.41 5.67
N ARG A 56 22.57 5.10 5.17
CA ARG A 56 23.62 6.10 4.87
C ARG A 56 23.15 7.13 3.85
N LYS A 57 22.50 6.67 2.77
CA LYS A 57 21.98 7.55 1.70
C LYS A 57 20.81 8.42 2.16
N ASN A 58 20.09 8.01 3.20
CA ASN A 58 18.92 8.74 3.73
C ASN A 58 19.20 9.48 5.05
N GLY A 59 20.47 9.65 5.44
CA GLY A 59 20.85 10.41 6.63
C GLY A 59 20.47 9.74 7.95
N LEU A 60 20.37 8.41 7.96
CA LEU A 60 20.10 7.61 9.15
C LEU A 60 21.40 6.98 9.68
N THR A 61 21.39 6.56 10.96
CA THR A 61 22.46 5.73 11.53
C THR A 61 22.53 4.41 10.75
N ALA A 62 23.69 4.16 10.13
CA ALA A 62 23.90 3.00 9.25
C ALA A 62 24.31 1.76 10.04
N ASP A 63 23.46 1.30 10.94
CA ASP A 63 23.67 0.14 11.83
C ASP A 63 23.18 -1.19 11.20
N GLY A 64 22.39 -1.13 10.14
CA GLY A 64 21.78 -2.30 9.51
C GLY A 64 20.63 -2.88 10.32
N ILE A 65 20.08 -2.09 11.24
CA ILE A 65 18.93 -2.45 12.05
C ILE A 65 17.74 -1.62 11.57
N VAL A 66 16.65 -2.30 11.24
CA VAL A 66 15.43 -1.62 10.79
C VAL A 66 14.55 -1.33 12.00
N GLY A 67 14.70 -0.15 12.53
CA GLY A 67 13.85 0.44 13.56
C GLY A 67 12.81 1.41 12.96
N PRO A 68 12.03 2.11 13.82
CA PRO A 68 10.95 3.01 13.38
C PRO A 68 11.40 4.07 12.37
N ALA A 69 12.56 4.70 12.58
CA ALA A 69 13.10 5.70 11.67
C ALA A 69 13.41 5.12 10.28
N THR A 70 14.01 3.92 10.24
CA THR A 70 14.31 3.22 8.99
C THR A 70 13.03 2.76 8.29
N LEU A 71 12.07 2.19 9.03
CA LEU A 71 10.77 1.79 8.48
C LEU A 71 10.02 2.97 7.88
N SER A 72 9.99 4.11 8.58
CA SER A 72 9.37 5.34 8.09
C SER A 72 10.00 5.81 6.77
N LYS A 73 11.32 5.78 6.66
CA LYS A 73 12.04 6.17 5.43
C LYS A 73 11.87 5.14 4.30
N ILE A 74 11.74 3.87 4.63
CA ILE A 74 11.39 2.80 3.66
C ILE A 74 9.92 2.90 3.22
N GLY A 75 9.07 3.64 3.95
CA GLY A 75 7.64 3.73 3.72
C GLY A 75 6.89 2.48 4.17
N LEU A 76 7.38 1.83 5.22
CA LEU A 76 6.75 0.69 5.87
C LEU A 76 6.24 1.09 7.27
N PRO A 77 5.18 0.44 7.79
CA PRO A 77 4.60 0.75 9.10
C PRO A 77 5.62 0.66 10.24
N THR A 78 5.67 1.66 11.10
CA THR A 78 6.69 1.82 12.15
C THR A 78 6.41 1.13 13.49
N GLY A 79 5.40 0.29 13.58
CA GLY A 79 5.11 -0.49 14.78
C GLY A 79 3.77 -0.19 15.45
N SER A 80 3.25 -1.18 16.18
CA SER A 80 1.99 -1.22 16.94
C SER A 80 0.68 -1.26 16.14
N SER A 81 0.72 -1.55 14.86
CA SER A 81 -0.47 -1.57 14.01
C SER A 81 -0.70 -2.88 13.29
N SER A 82 -0.41 -4.03 13.90
CA SER A 82 -0.87 -5.29 13.29
C SER A 82 -2.41 -5.30 13.13
N SER A 83 -3.13 -4.66 14.03
CA SER A 83 -4.58 -4.48 13.91
C SER A 83 -4.95 -3.39 12.89
N SER A 84 -4.28 -2.24 12.85
CA SER A 84 -4.62 -1.20 11.86
C SER A 84 -4.12 -1.59 10.46
N TYR A 85 -2.94 -2.20 10.31
CA TYR A 85 -2.47 -2.69 9.01
C TYR A 85 -3.34 -3.84 8.48
N SER A 86 -3.81 -4.74 9.33
CA SER A 86 -4.78 -5.77 8.94
C SER A 86 -6.13 -5.14 8.58
N ASN A 87 -6.56 -4.11 9.31
CA ASN A 87 -7.79 -3.36 9.02
C ASN A 87 -7.67 -2.57 7.71
N ASP A 88 -6.56 -1.87 7.48
CA ASP A 88 -6.28 -1.12 6.25
C ASP A 88 -6.18 -2.05 5.04
N THR A 89 -5.49 -3.18 5.17
CA THR A 89 -5.42 -4.20 4.11
C THR A 89 -6.80 -4.77 3.82
N THR A 90 -7.58 -5.08 4.85
CA THR A 90 -8.93 -5.60 4.71
C THR A 90 -9.84 -4.58 4.04
N LEU A 91 -9.85 -3.34 4.51
CA LEU A 91 -10.66 -2.28 3.94
C LEU A 91 -10.30 -2.01 2.47
N LEU A 92 -9.01 -1.94 2.16
CA LEU A 92 -8.54 -1.77 0.79
C LEU A 92 -8.97 -2.95 -0.10
N ALA A 93 -8.86 -4.18 0.41
CA ALA A 93 -9.31 -5.38 -0.29
C ALA A 93 -10.83 -5.40 -0.50
N MET A 94 -11.63 -4.90 0.45
CA MET A 94 -13.08 -4.72 0.32
C MET A 94 -13.43 -3.77 -0.83
N VAL A 95 -12.75 -2.63 -0.92
CA VAL A 95 -12.95 -1.68 -2.03
C VAL A 95 -12.57 -2.30 -3.37
N ILE A 96 -11.37 -2.92 -3.46
CA ILE A 96 -10.93 -3.61 -4.68
C ILE A 96 -11.94 -4.68 -5.09
N ASN A 97 -12.43 -5.46 -4.13
CA ASN A 97 -13.41 -6.51 -4.39
C ASN A 97 -14.76 -5.95 -4.88
N GLY A 98 -15.20 -4.83 -4.36
CA GLY A 98 -16.42 -4.16 -4.81
C GLY A 98 -16.30 -3.56 -6.21
N GLU A 99 -15.19 -2.88 -6.47
CA GLU A 99 -14.98 -2.08 -7.68
C GLU A 99 -14.32 -2.87 -8.85
N ALA A 100 -13.47 -3.85 -8.53
CA ALA A 100 -12.59 -4.46 -9.54
C ALA A 100 -12.45 -5.98 -9.47
N ARG A 101 -13.31 -6.71 -8.74
CA ARG A 101 -13.18 -8.19 -8.62
C ARG A 101 -13.25 -8.94 -9.96
N GLY A 102 -13.87 -8.35 -10.98
CA GLY A 102 -13.97 -8.88 -12.33
C GLY A 102 -12.90 -8.39 -13.31
N GLU A 103 -11.97 -7.58 -12.84
CA GLU A 103 -10.84 -7.08 -13.62
C GLU A 103 -9.63 -8.02 -13.54
N SER A 104 -8.66 -7.79 -14.43
CA SER A 104 -7.35 -8.45 -14.34
C SER A 104 -6.69 -8.14 -13.00
N TYR A 105 -5.71 -8.96 -12.59
CA TYR A 105 -4.98 -8.73 -11.34
C TYR A 105 -4.32 -7.33 -11.31
N GLU A 106 -3.72 -6.90 -12.43
CA GLU A 106 -3.18 -5.55 -12.56
C GLU A 106 -4.26 -4.48 -12.37
N GLY A 107 -5.48 -4.70 -12.89
CA GLY A 107 -6.62 -3.81 -12.71
C GLY A 107 -7.09 -3.73 -11.25
N GLN A 108 -7.06 -4.86 -10.54
CA GLN A 108 -7.34 -4.91 -9.10
C GLN A 108 -6.30 -4.10 -8.30
N VAL A 109 -5.01 -4.28 -8.58
CA VAL A 109 -3.93 -3.49 -7.95
C VAL A 109 -4.07 -2.01 -8.28
N ALA A 110 -4.42 -1.68 -9.53
CA ALA A 110 -4.61 -0.31 -9.98
C ALA A 110 -5.68 0.45 -9.18
N VAL A 111 -6.82 -0.17 -8.91
CA VAL A 111 -7.86 0.43 -8.05
C VAL A 111 -7.34 0.66 -6.63
N GLY A 112 -6.61 -0.30 -6.06
CA GLY A 112 -5.96 -0.13 -4.76
C GLY A 112 -4.95 1.00 -4.75
N ALA A 113 -4.15 1.13 -5.80
CA ALA A 113 -3.16 2.20 -5.96
C ALA A 113 -3.82 3.59 -6.01
N VAL A 114 -4.98 3.74 -6.68
CA VAL A 114 -5.72 5.02 -6.69
C VAL A 114 -6.13 5.43 -5.28
N VAL A 115 -6.63 4.51 -4.44
CA VAL A 115 -6.93 4.81 -3.03
C VAL A 115 -5.70 5.36 -2.31
N LEU A 116 -4.55 4.69 -2.47
CA LEU A 116 -3.31 5.07 -1.81
C LEU A 116 -2.72 6.38 -2.37
N ASN A 117 -2.89 6.65 -3.65
CA ASN A 117 -2.50 7.92 -4.26
C ASN A 117 -3.34 9.07 -3.71
N ARG A 118 -4.65 8.87 -3.53
CA ARG A 118 -5.53 9.85 -2.85
C ARG A 118 -5.06 10.12 -1.42
N VAL A 119 -4.75 9.09 -0.64
CA VAL A 119 -4.21 9.25 0.73
C VAL A 119 -2.97 10.13 0.79
N ARG A 120 -2.13 10.09 -0.26
CA ARG A 120 -0.90 10.90 -0.35
C ARG A 120 -1.13 12.29 -0.95
N HIS A 121 -2.27 12.53 -1.56
CA HIS A 121 -2.57 13.78 -2.25
C HIS A 121 -3.28 14.76 -1.32
N SER A 122 -2.83 16.02 -1.30
CA SER A 122 -3.30 17.05 -0.37
C SER A 122 -4.80 17.39 -0.45
N SER A 123 -5.45 17.08 -1.57
CA SER A 123 -6.89 17.34 -1.78
C SER A 123 -7.80 16.24 -1.23
N PHE A 124 -7.25 15.19 -0.64
CA PHE A 124 -8.01 14.05 -0.11
C PHE A 124 -7.66 13.80 1.37
N PRO A 125 -8.50 13.05 2.09
CA PRO A 125 -8.17 12.59 3.43
C PRO A 125 -6.87 11.79 3.45
N ASN A 126 -6.11 11.92 4.54
CA ASN A 126 -4.79 11.29 4.71
C ASN A 126 -4.84 9.87 5.29
N THR A 127 -6.00 9.21 5.26
CA THR A 127 -6.19 7.82 5.71
C THR A 127 -7.00 7.03 4.68
N ILE A 128 -6.77 5.71 4.61
CA ILE A 128 -7.52 4.81 3.71
C ILE A 128 -9.01 4.90 4.03
N ALA A 129 -9.39 4.81 5.30
CA ALA A 129 -10.79 4.92 5.71
C ALA A 129 -11.41 6.28 5.33
N GLY A 130 -10.66 7.37 5.53
CA GLY A 130 -11.11 8.70 5.13
C GLY A 130 -11.38 8.81 3.63
N VAL A 131 -10.51 8.25 2.79
CA VAL A 131 -10.68 8.23 1.33
C VAL A 131 -11.84 7.31 0.91
N VAL A 132 -11.93 6.13 1.51
CA VAL A 132 -12.93 5.12 1.13
C VAL A 132 -14.35 5.57 1.47
N TYR A 133 -14.53 6.16 2.65
CA TYR A 133 -15.85 6.58 3.12
C TYR A 133 -16.23 8.04 2.76
N GLN A 134 -15.47 8.69 1.86
CA GLN A 134 -15.95 9.96 1.30
C GLN A 134 -17.24 9.74 0.51
N PRO A 135 -18.27 10.57 0.69
CA PRO A 135 -19.53 10.46 -0.06
C PRO A 135 -19.29 10.43 -1.57
N GLY A 136 -19.80 9.42 -2.28
CA GLY A 136 -19.68 9.26 -3.72
C GLY A 136 -18.26 8.92 -4.23
N ALA A 137 -17.34 8.54 -3.35
CA ALA A 137 -15.96 8.21 -3.75
C ALA A 137 -15.85 6.85 -4.44
N PHE A 138 -16.65 5.89 -3.99
CA PHE A 138 -16.68 4.50 -4.50
C PHE A 138 -18.11 3.97 -4.52
N THR A 139 -18.52 3.47 -5.69
CA THR A 139 -19.86 2.90 -5.91
C THR A 139 -20.11 1.73 -4.97
N ALA A 140 -19.10 0.90 -4.72
CA ALA A 140 -19.20 -0.26 -3.84
C ALA A 140 -19.53 0.08 -2.38
N VAL A 141 -19.22 1.28 -1.93
CA VAL A 141 -19.61 1.79 -0.60
C VAL A 141 -21.08 2.18 -0.62
N ASP A 142 -21.49 2.92 -1.64
CA ASP A 142 -22.85 3.49 -1.73
C ASP A 142 -23.93 2.41 -1.94
N ASP A 143 -23.60 1.34 -2.72
CA ASP A 143 -24.52 0.23 -3.02
C ASP A 143 -24.35 -1.00 -2.11
N GLY A 144 -23.46 -0.93 -1.12
CA GLY A 144 -23.20 -1.99 -0.14
C GLY A 144 -22.40 -3.18 -0.65
N GLN A 145 -21.90 -3.16 -1.89
CA GLN A 145 -21.04 -4.24 -2.42
C GLN A 145 -19.72 -4.41 -1.67
N ILE A 146 -19.30 -3.38 -0.96
CA ILE A 146 -18.12 -3.41 -0.10
C ILE A 146 -18.19 -4.52 0.97
N ASN A 147 -19.41 -4.94 1.36
CA ASN A 147 -19.63 -5.96 2.39
C ASN A 147 -19.66 -7.40 1.84
N LYS A 148 -19.44 -7.62 0.54
CA LYS A 148 -19.39 -8.95 -0.03
C LYS A 148 -18.12 -9.71 0.38
N ALA A 149 -18.20 -11.05 0.37
CA ALA A 149 -17.06 -11.91 0.62
C ALA A 149 -15.88 -11.54 -0.31
N ILE A 150 -14.73 -11.29 0.29
CA ILE A 150 -13.55 -10.80 -0.42
C ILE A 150 -12.84 -11.98 -1.09
N GLN A 151 -12.58 -11.85 -2.38
CA GLN A 151 -11.77 -12.83 -3.12
C GLN A 151 -10.31 -12.75 -2.71
N SER A 152 -9.63 -13.90 -2.70
CA SER A 152 -8.20 -13.96 -2.32
C SER A 152 -7.29 -13.11 -3.23
N SER A 153 -7.64 -13.00 -4.52
CA SER A 153 -6.93 -12.11 -5.45
C SER A 153 -6.99 -10.65 -5.03
N CYS A 154 -8.15 -10.18 -4.53
CA CYS A 154 -8.32 -8.81 -4.06
C CYS A 154 -7.52 -8.52 -2.78
N TYR A 155 -7.39 -9.50 -1.89
CA TYR A 155 -6.49 -9.40 -0.73
C TYR A 155 -5.02 -9.30 -1.16
N ASN A 156 -4.61 -10.11 -2.13
CA ASN A 156 -3.26 -10.07 -2.66
C ASN A 156 -2.99 -8.72 -3.36
N ALA A 157 -3.94 -8.24 -4.17
CA ALA A 157 -3.86 -6.95 -4.83
C ALA A 157 -3.76 -5.78 -3.83
N ALA A 158 -4.52 -5.81 -2.73
CA ALA A 158 -4.42 -4.83 -1.67
C ALA A 158 -3.02 -4.81 -1.03
N ARG A 159 -2.45 -5.98 -0.76
CA ARG A 159 -1.08 -6.08 -0.23
C ARG A 159 -0.04 -5.55 -1.21
N ASP A 160 -0.16 -5.87 -2.49
CA ASP A 160 0.79 -5.43 -3.50
C ASP A 160 0.71 -3.91 -3.71
N ALA A 161 -0.49 -3.33 -3.70
CA ALA A 161 -0.67 -1.88 -3.71
C ALA A 161 -0.05 -1.22 -2.46
N LEU A 162 -0.30 -1.76 -1.26
CA LEU A 162 0.30 -1.29 0.00
C LEU A 162 1.82 -1.42 0.01
N ASN A 163 2.36 -2.45 -0.66
CA ASN A 163 3.79 -2.64 -0.87
C ASN A 163 4.37 -1.70 -1.94
N GLY A 164 3.55 -0.85 -2.54
CA GLY A 164 3.97 0.22 -3.45
C GLY A 164 3.88 -0.10 -4.93
N TRP A 165 3.26 -1.22 -5.33
CA TRP A 165 2.99 -1.43 -6.74
C TRP A 165 1.84 -0.53 -7.18
N ASP A 166 2.17 0.45 -8.00
CA ASP A 166 1.23 1.36 -8.67
C ASP A 166 1.34 1.22 -10.18
N PRO A 167 0.49 0.41 -10.81
CA PRO A 167 0.48 0.28 -12.26
C PRO A 167 -0.13 1.49 -12.99
N THR A 168 -0.76 2.43 -12.25
CA THR A 168 -1.46 3.57 -12.84
C THR A 168 -0.57 4.76 -13.15
N GLY A 169 0.64 4.82 -12.57
CA GLY A 169 1.53 5.97 -12.70
C GLY A 169 1.05 7.21 -11.93
N GLY A 170 0.46 7.02 -10.75
CA GLY A 170 0.04 8.10 -9.86
C GLY A 170 -1.36 8.64 -10.13
N ALA A 171 -2.25 7.85 -10.75
CA ALA A 171 -3.64 8.26 -10.94
C ALA A 171 -4.37 8.44 -9.61
N ILE A 172 -5.23 9.46 -9.53
CA ILE A 172 -6.10 9.74 -8.39
C ILE A 172 -7.58 9.57 -8.74
N TYR A 173 -7.89 9.32 -10.01
CA TYR A 173 -9.23 9.01 -10.50
C TYR A 173 -9.18 7.84 -11.46
N TYR A 174 -10.30 7.12 -11.55
CA TYR A 174 -10.56 6.16 -12.61
C TYR A 174 -12.06 6.13 -12.93
N TYR A 175 -12.40 5.65 -14.13
CA TYR A 175 -13.77 5.43 -14.55
C TYR A 175 -13.84 4.34 -15.63
N ASN A 176 -15.00 3.72 -15.73
CA ASN A 176 -15.31 2.84 -16.86
C ASN A 176 -16.00 3.67 -17.95
N PRO A 177 -15.44 3.82 -19.16
CA PRO A 177 -16.01 4.62 -20.22
C PRO A 177 -17.43 4.19 -20.66
N SER A 178 -17.75 2.90 -20.49
CA SER A 178 -19.04 2.34 -20.89
C SER A 178 -20.17 2.67 -19.91
N THR A 179 -19.85 2.97 -18.65
CA THR A 179 -20.86 3.19 -17.60
C THR A 179 -20.80 4.56 -16.96
N ALA A 180 -19.70 5.30 -17.15
CA ALA A 180 -19.53 6.62 -16.56
C ALA A 180 -20.53 7.64 -17.13
N THR A 181 -21.31 8.26 -16.26
CA THR A 181 -22.29 9.30 -16.59
C THR A 181 -21.75 10.72 -16.43
N SER A 182 -20.70 10.88 -15.60
CA SER A 182 -20.08 12.19 -15.33
C SER A 182 -19.28 12.68 -16.53
N SER A 183 -19.67 13.84 -17.09
CA SER A 183 -18.90 14.50 -18.15
C SER A 183 -17.56 15.03 -17.62
N TRP A 184 -17.52 15.48 -16.36
CA TRP A 184 -16.33 16.00 -15.72
C TRP A 184 -15.17 14.98 -15.70
N ILE A 185 -15.43 13.71 -15.35
CA ILE A 185 -14.37 12.69 -15.29
C ILE A 185 -13.73 12.43 -16.65
N ARG A 186 -14.52 12.60 -17.73
CA ARG A 186 -14.05 12.39 -19.10
C ARG A 186 -13.12 13.51 -19.59
N THR A 187 -13.09 14.65 -18.91
CA THR A 187 -12.19 15.78 -19.23
C THR A 187 -10.84 15.69 -18.50
N ARG A 188 -10.66 14.72 -17.61
CA ARG A 188 -9.43 14.56 -16.83
C ARG A 188 -8.28 14.04 -17.70
N PRO A 189 -7.03 14.51 -17.47
CA PRO A 189 -5.86 14.01 -18.19
C PRO A 189 -5.69 12.50 -17.97
N ILE A 190 -5.80 11.72 -19.04
CA ILE A 190 -5.66 10.28 -19.02
C ILE A 190 -4.18 9.94 -18.87
N ILE A 191 -3.89 8.99 -17.97
CA ILE A 191 -2.55 8.43 -17.77
C ILE A 191 -2.47 7.07 -18.44
N LYS A 192 -3.42 6.17 -18.16
CA LYS A 192 -3.36 4.78 -18.63
C LYS A 192 -4.76 4.15 -18.66
N THR A 193 -4.93 3.16 -19.53
CA THR A 193 -6.10 2.26 -19.51
C THR A 193 -5.63 0.87 -19.08
N ILE A 194 -6.31 0.27 -18.11
CA ILE A 194 -6.07 -1.10 -17.64
C ILE A 194 -7.43 -1.80 -17.53
N GLY A 195 -7.60 -2.88 -18.27
CA GLY A 195 -8.89 -3.57 -18.36
C GLY A 195 -10.00 -2.65 -18.86
N LYS A 196 -11.10 -2.55 -18.12
CA LYS A 196 -12.24 -1.69 -18.46
C LYS A 196 -12.12 -0.28 -17.89
N HIS A 197 -11.07 0.03 -17.14
CA HIS A 197 -10.91 1.30 -16.45
C HIS A 197 -9.89 2.20 -17.13
N VAL A 198 -10.25 3.47 -17.24
CA VAL A 198 -9.36 4.57 -17.63
C VAL A 198 -8.91 5.27 -16.36
N PHE A 199 -7.60 5.37 -16.15
CA PHE A 199 -6.95 6.01 -15.01
C PHE A 199 -6.46 7.40 -15.38
N CYS A 200 -6.75 8.42 -14.53
CA CYS A 200 -6.53 9.83 -14.84
C CYS A 200 -6.20 10.67 -13.59
N ARG A 201 -5.84 11.95 -13.85
CA ARG A 201 -5.54 12.96 -12.83
C ARG A 201 -6.59 14.05 -12.76
#